data_bfd3c4e5497a05903e53b661cdd0e472
#
_entry.id   bfd3c4e5497a05903e53b661cdd0e472
#
_cell.length_a   1.000
_cell.length_b   1.000
_cell.length_c   1.000
_cell.angle_alpha   90.00
_cell.angle_beta   90.00
_cell.angle_gamma   90.00
#
_symmetry.space_group_name_H-M   'P 1'
#
loop_
_entity.id
_entity.type
_entity.pdbx_description
1 polymer ?
#
loop_
_entity_poly.entity_id
_entity_poly.type
_entity_poly.pdbx_seq_one_letter_code
_entity_poly.pdbx_strand_id
1 'polypeptide(L)'
;MNDLFSLVDWSRAQFALTAIYHWLFVPLTLGLGVIVGIMETIYYRTGDERWKTITKYWMTLFGVNFAIGVATGIILEFQFGTNWSNYSWFVGDIFGAPLAIEGIMAFFMEATFIAVMFFGWNKVSKRFHLASTWLTAIGATISALWILVANSWMQYPVGMKFDPETARNVMDDFWALVLSPVAVNKFFHAVSSGWVLGGIFVVGVSAWYLIKNRENFLARNSIRVGAWVGLIGTLVVAYTGDGSAYQVADKQP
;
A
#
# COMPACT_ATOMS: atom_id res chain seq x y z
N MET A 1 -5.70 -43.94 2.30
CA MET A 1 -6.17 -42.69 2.88
C MET A 1 -6.27 -41.72 1.72
N ASN A 2 -7.47 -41.29 1.38
CA ASN A 2 -7.64 -40.23 0.39
C ASN A 2 -7.12 -38.96 1.06
N ASP A 3 -5.94 -38.49 0.67
CA ASP A 3 -5.48 -37.18 1.07
C ASP A 3 -6.49 -36.16 0.53
N LEU A 4 -7.28 -35.60 1.43
CA LEU A 4 -8.38 -34.68 1.11
C LEU A 4 -7.88 -33.44 0.34
N PHE A 5 -6.58 -33.16 0.45
CA PHE A 5 -5.89 -32.05 -0.21
C PHE A 5 -4.51 -32.48 -0.70
N SER A 6 -4.20 -32.11 -1.94
CA SER A 6 -2.87 -32.26 -2.51
C SER A 6 -1.88 -31.25 -1.94
N LEU A 7 -0.58 -31.46 -2.14
CA LEU A 7 0.45 -30.47 -1.82
C LEU A 7 0.18 -29.11 -2.48
N VAL A 8 -0.35 -29.14 -3.71
CA VAL A 8 -0.71 -27.93 -4.46
C VAL A 8 -1.84 -27.18 -3.78
N ASP A 9 -2.85 -27.88 -3.26
CA ASP A 9 -3.98 -27.24 -2.57
C ASP A 9 -3.53 -26.57 -1.28
N TRP A 10 -2.64 -27.19 -0.53
CA TRP A 10 -2.05 -26.60 0.68
C TRP A 10 -1.18 -25.39 0.36
N SER A 11 -0.38 -25.44 -0.71
CA SER A 11 0.43 -24.29 -1.17
C SER A 11 -0.45 -23.09 -1.58
N ARG A 12 -1.54 -23.37 -2.31
CA ARG A 12 -2.53 -22.35 -2.69
C ARG A 12 -3.24 -21.77 -1.48
N ALA A 13 -3.67 -22.59 -0.54
CA ALA A 13 -4.33 -22.15 0.67
C ALA A 13 -3.42 -21.28 1.54
N GLN A 14 -2.16 -21.66 1.70
CA GLN A 14 -1.15 -20.87 2.41
C GLN A 14 -0.93 -19.50 1.77
N PHE A 15 -0.74 -19.45 0.46
CA PHE A 15 -0.57 -18.18 -0.25
C PHE A 15 -1.82 -17.31 -0.14
N ALA A 16 -3.00 -17.86 -0.39
CA ALA A 16 -4.27 -17.14 -0.29
C ALA A 16 -4.48 -16.55 1.11
N LEU A 17 -4.23 -17.34 2.15
CA LEU A 17 -4.35 -16.88 3.54
C LEU A 17 -3.38 -15.74 3.84
N THR A 18 -2.12 -15.86 3.43
CA THR A 18 -1.11 -14.81 3.63
C THR A 18 -1.49 -13.54 2.85
N ALA A 19 -1.92 -13.65 1.60
CA ALA A 19 -2.32 -12.53 0.76
C ALA A 19 -3.55 -11.81 1.33
N ILE A 20 -4.58 -12.53 1.75
CA ILE A 20 -5.78 -11.96 2.37
C ILE A 20 -5.41 -11.23 3.67
N TYR A 21 -4.58 -11.85 4.50
CA TYR A 21 -4.15 -11.25 5.76
C TYR A 21 -3.31 -9.99 5.52
N HIS A 22 -2.35 -10.03 4.60
CA HIS A 22 -1.54 -8.87 4.20
C HIS A 22 -2.43 -7.72 3.71
N TRP A 23 -3.44 -8.01 2.90
CA TRP A 23 -4.35 -7.03 2.34
C TRP A 23 -5.20 -6.28 3.38
N LEU A 24 -5.36 -6.78 4.59
CA LEU A 24 -6.01 -6.05 5.68
C LEU A 24 -5.19 -4.83 6.13
N PHE A 25 -3.87 -4.89 6.03
CA PHE A 25 -2.96 -3.88 6.56
C PHE A 25 -2.50 -2.87 5.50
N VAL A 26 -2.29 -3.30 4.26
CA VAL A 26 -1.72 -2.45 3.20
C VAL A 26 -2.60 -1.24 2.88
N PRO A 27 -3.90 -1.37 2.55
CA PRO A 27 -4.72 -0.21 2.25
C PRO A 27 -4.86 0.74 3.45
N LEU A 28 -4.91 0.19 4.67
CA LEU A 28 -4.96 1.00 5.88
C LEU A 28 -3.66 1.78 6.10
N THR A 29 -2.49 1.18 5.80
CA THR A 29 -1.19 1.87 5.81
C THR A 29 -1.19 3.06 4.85
N LEU A 30 -1.64 2.87 3.60
CA LEU A 30 -1.70 3.94 2.59
C LEU A 30 -2.58 5.11 3.04
N GLY A 31 -3.75 4.81 3.59
CA GLY A 31 -4.67 5.84 4.08
C GLY A 31 -4.17 6.55 5.34
N LEU A 32 -3.71 5.81 6.35
CA LEU A 32 -3.20 6.38 7.59
C LEU A 32 -1.92 7.19 7.37
N GLY A 33 -1.02 6.77 6.47
CA GLY A 33 0.20 7.50 6.15
C GLY A 33 -0.10 8.93 5.68
N VAL A 34 -1.03 9.09 4.74
CA VAL A 34 -1.48 10.39 4.24
C VAL A 34 -2.16 11.22 5.35
N ILE A 35 -3.04 10.60 6.13
CA ILE A 35 -3.76 11.28 7.23
C ILE A 35 -2.79 11.79 8.29
N VAL A 36 -1.81 10.98 8.70
CA VAL A 36 -0.76 11.38 9.66
C VAL A 36 0.10 12.51 9.08
N GLY A 37 0.49 12.43 7.81
CA GLY A 37 1.22 13.50 7.12
C GLY A 37 0.45 14.82 7.11
N ILE A 38 -0.86 14.80 6.85
CA ILE A 38 -1.73 15.99 6.91
C ILE A 38 -1.78 16.54 8.34
N MET A 39 -2.01 15.70 9.34
CA MET A 39 -2.09 16.13 10.75
C MET A 39 -0.78 16.75 11.23
N GLU A 40 0.36 16.17 10.87
CA GLU A 40 1.66 16.73 11.18
C GLU A 40 1.92 18.04 10.43
N THR A 41 1.46 18.16 9.19
CA THR A 41 1.53 19.42 8.44
C THR A 41 0.76 20.53 9.14
N ILE A 42 -0.40 20.23 9.71
CA ILE A 42 -1.19 21.19 10.49
C ILE A 42 -0.40 21.58 11.76
N TYR A 43 0.15 20.60 12.48
CA TYR A 43 1.03 20.89 13.63
C TYR A 43 2.21 21.78 13.25
N TYR A 44 2.90 21.46 12.17
CA TYR A 44 4.05 22.23 11.69
C TYR A 44 3.69 23.69 11.39
N ARG A 45 2.52 23.92 10.75
CA ARG A 45 2.07 25.26 10.36
C ARG A 45 1.52 26.08 11.52
N THR A 46 0.81 25.44 12.45
CA THR A 46 0.11 26.13 13.54
C THR A 46 0.95 26.22 14.82
N GLY A 47 1.88 25.32 15.04
CA GLY A 47 2.62 25.18 16.30
C GLY A 47 1.79 24.66 17.47
N ASP A 48 0.53 24.30 17.28
CA ASP A 48 -0.38 23.86 18.34
C ASP A 48 -0.03 22.42 18.79
N GLU A 49 0.45 22.28 20.02
CA GLU A 49 0.89 21.00 20.60
C GLU A 49 -0.24 19.95 20.68
N ARG A 50 -1.51 20.39 20.66
CA ARG A 50 -2.65 19.46 20.58
C ARG A 50 -2.63 18.67 19.28
N TRP A 51 -2.26 19.29 18.15
CA TRP A 51 -2.09 18.60 16.88
C TRP A 51 -0.91 17.63 16.89
N LYS A 52 0.16 17.93 17.62
CA LYS A 52 1.26 16.97 17.84
C LYS A 52 0.76 15.72 18.58
N THR A 53 -0.09 15.89 19.58
CA THR A 53 -0.70 14.78 20.33
C THR A 53 -1.58 13.93 19.43
N ILE A 54 -2.43 14.55 18.59
CA ILE A 54 -3.25 13.85 17.59
C ILE A 54 -2.36 13.07 16.62
N THR A 55 -1.34 13.72 16.06
CA THR A 55 -0.41 13.10 15.12
C THR A 55 0.26 11.88 15.74
N LYS A 56 0.79 11.99 16.96
CA LYS A 56 1.44 10.86 17.66
C LYS A 56 0.49 9.69 17.90
N TYR A 57 -0.76 9.98 18.24
CA TYR A 57 -1.78 8.95 18.44
C TYR A 57 -1.98 8.14 17.16
N TRP A 58 -2.27 8.81 16.04
CA TRP A 58 -2.49 8.13 14.76
C TRP A 58 -1.21 7.51 14.20
N MET A 59 -0.07 8.12 14.43
CA MET A 59 1.24 7.58 14.09
C MET A 59 1.51 6.24 14.79
N THR A 60 1.10 6.09 16.06
CA THR A 60 1.23 4.82 16.78
C THR A 60 0.40 3.72 16.13
N LEU A 61 -0.85 4.01 15.77
CA LEU A 61 -1.71 3.05 15.07
C LEU A 61 -1.17 2.71 13.66
N PHE A 62 -0.70 3.73 12.94
CA PHE A 62 0.00 3.54 11.67
C PHE A 62 1.20 2.58 11.83
N GLY A 63 2.04 2.80 12.85
CA GLY A 63 3.26 2.00 13.04
C GLY A 63 2.98 0.54 13.37
N VAL A 64 1.98 0.24 14.20
CA VAL A 64 1.56 -1.14 14.48
C VAL A 64 1.06 -1.81 13.20
N ASN A 65 0.18 -1.11 12.46
CA ASN A 65 -0.36 -1.59 11.19
C ASN A 65 0.73 -1.82 10.15
N PHE A 66 1.65 -0.86 10.01
CA PHE A 66 2.79 -0.92 9.10
C PHE A 66 3.71 -2.12 9.41
N ALA A 67 4.06 -2.33 10.69
CA ALA A 67 4.95 -3.43 11.08
C ALA A 67 4.37 -4.81 10.71
N ILE A 68 3.06 -5.00 10.89
CA ILE A 68 2.37 -6.24 10.51
C ILE A 68 2.31 -6.35 8.97
N GLY A 69 2.03 -5.26 8.28
CA GLY A 69 2.04 -5.19 6.82
C GLY A 69 3.37 -5.60 6.22
N VAL A 70 4.47 -5.04 6.72
CA VAL A 70 5.84 -5.39 6.28
C VAL A 70 6.15 -6.87 6.56
N ALA A 71 5.87 -7.37 7.76
CA ALA A 71 6.14 -8.77 8.11
C ALA A 71 5.41 -9.75 7.19
N THR A 72 4.14 -9.49 6.90
CA THR A 72 3.34 -10.33 5.99
C THR A 72 3.73 -10.16 4.52
N GLY A 73 4.18 -8.97 4.11
CA GLY A 73 4.73 -8.72 2.77
C GLY A 73 5.99 -9.53 2.51
N ILE A 74 6.94 -9.54 3.44
CA ILE A 74 8.17 -10.35 3.35
C ILE A 74 7.82 -11.84 3.19
N ILE A 75 6.81 -12.34 3.92
CA ILE A 75 6.35 -13.73 3.76
C ILE A 75 5.86 -13.99 2.32
N LEU A 76 5.11 -13.06 1.73
CA LEU A 76 4.64 -13.18 0.34
C LEU A 76 5.80 -13.24 -0.65
N GLU A 77 6.82 -12.40 -0.48
CA GLU A 77 8.03 -12.43 -1.30
C GLU A 77 8.70 -13.82 -1.27
N PHE A 78 8.87 -14.40 -0.08
CA PHE A 78 9.40 -15.75 0.03
C PHE A 78 8.50 -16.81 -0.62
N GLN A 79 7.18 -16.66 -0.56
CA GLN A 79 6.26 -17.60 -1.16
C GLN A 79 6.32 -17.59 -2.69
N PHE A 80 6.70 -16.50 -3.35
CA PHE A 80 6.99 -16.50 -4.78
C PHE A 80 8.13 -17.45 -5.13
N GLY A 81 9.19 -17.47 -4.32
CA GLY A 81 10.33 -18.37 -4.54
C GLY A 81 10.10 -19.83 -4.13
N THR A 82 9.16 -20.10 -3.22
CA THR A 82 8.89 -21.44 -2.68
C THR A 82 7.62 -22.06 -3.25
N ASN A 83 6.45 -21.48 -2.98
CA ASN A 83 5.16 -22.04 -3.39
C ASN A 83 4.90 -21.86 -4.90
N TRP A 84 5.48 -20.82 -5.51
CA TRP A 84 5.27 -20.43 -6.90
C TRP A 84 6.57 -20.43 -7.72
N SER A 85 7.54 -21.29 -7.36
CA SER A 85 8.87 -21.32 -7.98
C SER A 85 8.85 -21.46 -9.49
N ASN A 86 8.01 -22.33 -10.06
CA ASN A 86 7.87 -22.50 -11.50
C ASN A 86 7.33 -21.24 -12.19
N TYR A 87 6.35 -20.59 -11.59
CA TYR A 87 5.82 -19.32 -12.10
C TYR A 87 6.88 -18.22 -12.02
N SER A 88 7.55 -18.09 -10.89
CA SER A 88 8.63 -17.10 -10.68
C SER A 88 9.78 -17.34 -11.65
N TRP A 89 10.10 -18.59 -11.99
CA TRP A 89 11.09 -18.88 -13.01
C TRP A 89 10.59 -18.48 -14.41
N PHE A 90 9.34 -18.77 -14.75
CA PHE A 90 8.77 -18.52 -16.07
C PHE A 90 8.61 -17.02 -16.41
N VAL A 91 8.28 -16.19 -15.42
CA VAL A 91 8.05 -14.74 -15.58
C VAL A 91 9.02 -13.88 -14.78
N GLY A 92 10.07 -14.46 -14.20
CA GLY A 92 10.95 -13.79 -13.24
C GLY A 92 11.65 -12.55 -13.81
N ASP A 93 11.89 -12.50 -15.11
CA ASP A 93 12.47 -11.32 -15.76
C ASP A 93 11.51 -10.13 -15.74
N ILE A 94 10.21 -10.37 -15.88
CA ILE A 94 9.18 -9.33 -15.89
C ILE A 94 8.80 -8.90 -14.47
N PHE A 95 8.62 -9.86 -13.56
CA PHE A 95 8.25 -9.61 -12.17
C PHE A 95 9.41 -9.10 -11.33
N GLY A 96 10.61 -9.61 -11.59
CA GLY A 96 11.78 -9.31 -10.79
C GLY A 96 12.20 -7.84 -10.85
N ALA A 97 12.06 -7.17 -11.99
CA ALA A 97 12.43 -5.76 -12.11
C ALA A 97 11.54 -4.85 -11.24
N PRO A 98 10.19 -4.89 -11.31
CA PRO A 98 9.34 -4.13 -10.39
C PRO A 98 9.61 -4.44 -8.92
N LEU A 99 9.75 -5.71 -8.53
CA LEU A 99 9.99 -6.11 -7.14
C LEU A 99 11.37 -5.67 -6.64
N ALA A 100 12.41 -5.75 -7.49
CA ALA A 100 13.74 -5.27 -7.13
C ALA A 100 13.77 -3.74 -6.93
N ILE A 101 13.09 -2.98 -7.80
CA ILE A 101 12.98 -1.53 -7.66
C ILE A 101 12.17 -1.17 -6.41
N GLU A 102 11.10 -1.89 -6.13
CA GLU A 102 10.31 -1.73 -4.91
C GLU A 102 11.19 -1.93 -3.67
N GLY A 103 11.91 -3.04 -3.58
CA GLY A 103 12.81 -3.32 -2.47
C GLY A 103 13.89 -2.26 -2.28
N ILE A 104 14.57 -1.86 -3.37
CA ILE A 104 15.68 -0.89 -3.30
C ILE A 104 15.18 0.54 -3.03
N MET A 105 14.15 1.00 -3.69
CA MET A 105 13.71 2.40 -3.58
C MET A 105 12.66 2.60 -2.48
N ALA A 106 11.58 1.83 -2.50
CA ALA A 106 10.48 2.04 -1.59
C ALA A 106 10.79 1.54 -0.17
N PHE A 107 11.15 0.27 -0.03
CA PHE A 107 11.39 -0.32 1.28
C PHE A 107 12.55 0.33 2.05
N PHE A 108 13.68 0.64 1.38
CA PHE A 108 14.77 1.35 2.05
C PHE A 108 14.39 2.78 2.44
N MET A 109 13.61 3.46 1.63
CA MET A 109 13.09 4.79 1.98
C MET A 109 12.18 4.71 3.20
N GLU A 110 11.23 3.79 3.22
CA GLU A 110 10.32 3.56 4.34
C GLU A 110 11.10 3.20 5.62
N ALA A 111 11.97 2.20 5.56
CA ALA A 111 12.74 1.73 6.70
C ALA A 111 13.64 2.84 7.30
N THR A 112 14.19 3.72 6.45
CA THR A 112 15.03 4.83 6.91
C THR A 112 14.20 5.91 7.60
N PHE A 113 13.13 6.36 6.97
CA PHE A 113 12.38 7.52 7.45
C PHE A 113 11.38 7.17 8.56
N ILE A 114 10.90 5.94 8.65
CA ILE A 114 10.02 5.52 9.76
C ILE A 114 10.74 5.62 11.11
N ALA A 115 12.02 5.34 11.18
CA ALA A 115 12.79 5.50 12.41
C ALA A 115 12.83 6.97 12.86
N VAL A 116 13.01 7.91 11.93
CA VAL A 116 12.95 9.35 12.22
C VAL A 116 11.54 9.77 12.63
N MET A 117 10.52 9.29 11.91
CA MET A 117 9.11 9.54 12.19
C MET A 117 8.72 9.18 13.64
N PHE A 118 9.19 8.04 14.16
CA PHE A 118 8.86 7.60 15.52
C PHE A 118 9.77 8.20 16.59
N PHE A 119 11.07 8.28 16.34
CA PHE A 119 12.06 8.60 17.35
C PHE A 119 12.68 10.00 17.19
N GLY A 120 12.32 10.73 16.13
CA GLY A 120 12.91 12.02 15.77
C GLY A 120 12.30 13.25 16.45
N TRP A 121 11.12 13.16 17.09
CA TRP A 121 10.33 14.29 17.59
C TRP A 121 11.11 15.40 18.34
N ASN A 122 12.11 15.03 19.13
CA ASN A 122 12.92 15.94 19.89
C ASN A 122 14.42 15.89 19.50
N LYS A 123 14.76 15.17 18.42
CA LYS A 123 16.14 14.93 18.00
C LYS A 123 16.48 15.61 16.68
N VAL A 124 15.46 15.92 15.86
CA VAL A 124 15.65 16.57 14.56
C VAL A 124 14.78 17.83 14.47
N SER A 125 15.04 18.67 13.46
CA SER A 125 14.19 19.83 13.21
C SER A 125 12.76 19.44 12.86
N LYS A 126 11.78 20.27 13.22
CA LYS A 126 10.36 20.03 12.88
C LYS A 126 10.14 19.83 11.37
N ARG A 127 10.90 20.57 10.54
CA ARG A 127 10.83 20.45 9.08
C ARG A 127 11.33 19.11 8.60
N PHE A 128 12.44 18.62 9.11
CA PHE A 128 13.00 17.33 8.74
C PHE A 128 12.12 16.18 9.24
N HIS A 129 11.52 16.31 10.42
CA HIS A 129 10.57 15.34 10.95
C HIS A 129 9.34 15.21 10.04
N LEU A 130 8.70 16.33 9.68
CA LEU A 130 7.58 16.37 8.76
C LEU A 130 7.95 15.76 7.38
N ALA A 131 9.13 16.11 6.85
CA ALA A 131 9.60 15.52 5.61
C ALA A 131 9.74 14.00 5.71
N SER A 132 10.25 13.49 6.84
CA SER A 132 10.38 12.04 7.08
C SER A 132 9.03 11.34 7.14
N THR A 133 8.02 11.95 7.76
CA THR A 133 6.64 11.42 7.77
C THR A 133 6.06 11.32 6.36
N TRP A 134 6.21 12.36 5.55
CA TRP A 134 5.75 12.33 4.17
C TRP A 134 6.56 11.37 3.29
N LEU A 135 7.87 11.25 3.49
CA LEU A 135 8.70 10.30 2.76
C LEU A 135 8.33 8.85 3.09
N THR A 136 7.96 8.56 4.34
CA THR A 136 7.43 7.24 4.72
C THR A 136 6.10 6.96 4.00
N ALA A 137 5.16 7.91 3.98
CA ALA A 137 3.87 7.76 3.30
C ALA A 137 4.03 7.63 1.76
N ILE A 138 4.96 8.38 1.17
CA ILE A 138 5.30 8.30 -0.26
C ILE A 138 5.98 6.96 -0.57
N GLY A 139 6.87 6.48 0.29
CA GLY A 139 7.51 5.18 0.17
C GLY A 139 6.48 4.06 0.07
N ALA A 140 5.54 4.01 1.01
CA ALA A 140 4.43 3.05 0.98
C ALA A 140 3.60 3.14 -0.32
N THR A 141 3.40 4.35 -0.82
CA THR A 141 2.67 4.56 -2.08
C THR A 141 3.47 4.07 -3.30
N ILE A 142 4.80 4.28 -3.31
CA ILE A 142 5.69 3.79 -4.37
C ILE A 142 5.82 2.26 -4.30
N SER A 143 5.87 1.67 -3.11
CA SER A 143 5.80 0.21 -2.94
C SER A 143 4.52 -0.35 -3.58
N ALA A 144 3.37 0.23 -3.27
CA ALA A 144 2.11 -0.14 -3.91
C ALA A 144 2.14 0.00 -5.45
N LEU A 145 2.84 1.01 -6.00
CA LEU A 145 2.97 1.16 -7.45
C LEU A 145 3.62 -0.07 -8.08
N TRP A 146 4.76 -0.50 -7.56
CA TRP A 146 5.54 -1.57 -8.17
C TRP A 146 4.83 -2.92 -8.12
N ILE A 147 4.23 -3.26 -6.98
CA ILE A 147 3.46 -4.51 -6.89
C ILE A 147 2.19 -4.47 -7.76
N LEU A 148 1.56 -3.32 -7.93
CA LEU A 148 0.40 -3.16 -8.80
C LEU A 148 0.76 -3.19 -10.29
N VAL A 149 1.94 -2.75 -10.68
CA VAL A 149 2.48 -2.94 -12.03
C VAL A 149 2.61 -4.43 -12.33
N ALA A 150 3.27 -5.19 -11.46
CA ALA A 150 3.42 -6.64 -11.61
C ALA A 150 2.05 -7.35 -11.63
N ASN A 151 1.14 -6.99 -10.74
CA ASN A 151 -0.22 -7.55 -10.69
C ASN A 151 -1.06 -7.21 -11.94
N SER A 152 -0.88 -6.02 -12.51
CA SER A 152 -1.60 -5.59 -13.71
C SER A 152 -1.14 -6.35 -14.93
N TRP A 153 0.16 -6.66 -15.03
CA TRP A 153 0.71 -7.47 -16.11
C TRP A 153 0.09 -8.87 -16.17
N MET A 154 -0.25 -9.49 -15.03
CA MET A 154 -0.93 -10.79 -15.01
C MET A 154 -2.30 -10.76 -15.68
N GLN A 155 -2.95 -9.61 -15.74
CA GLN A 155 -4.28 -9.43 -16.36
C GLN A 155 -4.19 -8.89 -17.78
N TYR A 156 -3.16 -8.14 -18.08
CA TYR A 156 -2.89 -7.56 -19.39
C TYR A 156 -1.39 -7.62 -19.68
N PRO A 157 -0.90 -8.77 -20.20
CA PRO A 157 0.52 -9.00 -20.44
C PRO A 157 1.01 -8.19 -21.66
N VAL A 158 1.72 -7.10 -21.38
CA VAL A 158 2.36 -6.23 -22.38
C VAL A 158 3.84 -6.05 -22.06
N GLY A 159 4.63 -5.57 -23.04
CA GLY A 159 6.06 -5.32 -22.86
C GLY A 159 6.89 -6.59 -22.63
N MET A 160 6.40 -7.74 -23.08
CA MET A 160 7.09 -9.02 -22.96
C MET A 160 7.16 -9.72 -24.34
N LYS A 161 8.12 -10.64 -24.44
CA LYS A 161 8.20 -11.62 -25.52
C LYS A 161 8.52 -12.99 -24.94
N PHE A 162 8.05 -14.03 -25.63
CA PHE A 162 8.40 -15.40 -25.30
C PHE A 162 9.78 -15.72 -25.92
N ASP A 163 10.69 -16.23 -25.10
CA ASP A 163 11.99 -16.73 -25.53
C ASP A 163 11.91 -18.26 -25.65
N PRO A 164 11.96 -18.82 -26.87
CA PRO A 164 11.87 -20.27 -27.08
C PRO A 164 13.13 -21.03 -26.64
N GLU A 165 14.30 -20.37 -26.55
CA GLU A 165 15.53 -21.04 -26.14
C GLU A 165 15.52 -21.37 -24.64
N THR A 166 15.00 -20.46 -23.82
CA THR A 166 14.87 -20.65 -22.38
C THR A 166 13.48 -21.11 -21.94
N ALA A 167 12.51 -21.14 -22.85
CA ALA A 167 11.09 -21.40 -22.60
C ALA A 167 10.49 -20.49 -21.51
N ARG A 168 10.84 -19.19 -21.55
CA ARG A 168 10.43 -18.18 -20.57
C ARG A 168 9.85 -16.94 -21.25
N ASN A 169 9.02 -16.21 -20.52
CA ASN A 169 8.69 -14.83 -20.88
C ASN A 169 9.78 -13.90 -20.37
N VAL A 170 10.33 -13.10 -21.27
CA VAL A 170 11.36 -12.10 -20.97
C VAL A 170 10.83 -10.69 -21.20
N MET A 171 11.36 -9.73 -20.48
CA MET A 171 11.01 -8.32 -20.65
C MET A 171 11.53 -7.80 -21.99
N ASP A 172 10.64 -7.16 -22.75
CA ASP A 172 10.95 -6.53 -24.02
C ASP A 172 10.87 -5.01 -23.95
N ASP A 173 9.86 -4.48 -23.27
CA ASP A 173 9.68 -3.03 -23.06
C ASP A 173 9.21 -2.75 -21.63
N PHE A 174 10.12 -2.24 -20.81
CA PHE A 174 9.87 -1.86 -19.42
C PHE A 174 8.82 -0.73 -19.29
N TRP A 175 8.87 0.24 -20.18
CA TRP A 175 7.94 1.37 -20.09
C TRP A 175 6.53 1.02 -20.55
N ALA A 176 6.39 0.12 -21.52
CA ALA A 176 5.10 -0.43 -21.90
C ALA A 176 4.45 -1.19 -20.72
N LEU A 177 5.25 -1.90 -19.92
CA LEU A 177 4.81 -2.55 -18.70
C LEU A 177 4.32 -1.53 -17.64
N VAL A 178 5.17 -0.58 -17.27
CA VAL A 178 4.91 0.36 -16.15
C VAL A 178 3.79 1.33 -16.48
N LEU A 179 3.75 1.82 -17.72
CA LEU A 179 2.78 2.83 -18.17
C LEU A 179 1.56 2.21 -18.86
N SER A 180 1.35 0.89 -18.72
CA SER A 180 0.16 0.28 -19.28
C SER A 180 -1.11 0.92 -18.70
N PRO A 181 -2.15 1.17 -19.50
CA PRO A 181 -3.38 1.78 -19.02
C PRO A 181 -4.00 1.02 -17.82
N VAL A 182 -3.85 -0.30 -17.81
CA VAL A 182 -4.34 -1.16 -16.72
C VAL A 182 -3.53 -0.91 -15.44
N ALA A 183 -2.19 -0.82 -15.53
CA ALA A 183 -1.34 -0.56 -14.37
C ALA A 183 -1.61 0.81 -13.76
N VAL A 184 -1.68 1.84 -14.60
CA VAL A 184 -1.92 3.23 -14.17
C VAL A 184 -3.30 3.35 -13.48
N ASN A 185 -4.35 2.83 -14.10
CA ASN A 185 -5.69 2.90 -13.53
C ASN A 185 -5.80 2.11 -12.22
N LYS A 186 -5.23 0.90 -12.19
CA LYS A 186 -5.22 0.05 -10.99
C LYS A 186 -4.47 0.70 -9.83
N PHE A 187 -3.35 1.36 -10.12
CA PHE A 187 -2.60 2.11 -9.10
C PHE A 187 -3.46 3.20 -8.45
N PHE A 188 -4.07 4.08 -9.22
CA PHE A 188 -4.91 5.14 -8.68
C PHE A 188 -6.13 4.59 -7.95
N HIS A 189 -6.74 3.54 -8.47
CA HIS A 189 -7.89 2.88 -7.84
C HIS A 189 -7.53 2.26 -6.48
N ALA A 190 -6.44 1.50 -6.41
CA ALA A 190 -6.03 0.83 -5.19
C ALA A 190 -5.55 1.82 -4.11
N VAL A 191 -4.74 2.83 -4.48
CA VAL A 191 -4.25 3.84 -3.53
C VAL A 191 -5.40 4.67 -2.97
N SER A 192 -6.31 5.15 -3.83
CA SER A 192 -7.46 5.93 -3.37
C SER A 192 -8.45 5.10 -2.54
N SER A 193 -8.60 3.81 -2.82
CA SER A 193 -9.35 2.88 -1.94
C SER A 193 -8.73 2.80 -0.54
N GLY A 194 -7.40 2.83 -0.45
CA GLY A 194 -6.69 2.94 0.82
C GLY A 194 -7.02 4.25 1.57
N TRP A 195 -7.15 5.37 0.85
CA TRP A 195 -7.57 6.65 1.46
C TRP A 195 -9.01 6.59 1.99
N VAL A 196 -9.92 5.94 1.29
CA VAL A 196 -11.29 5.70 1.77
C VAL A 196 -11.25 4.88 3.06
N LEU A 197 -10.54 3.75 3.04
CA LEU A 197 -10.45 2.88 4.21
C LEU A 197 -9.82 3.60 5.42
N GLY A 198 -8.69 4.27 5.23
CA GLY A 198 -8.05 5.05 6.29
C GLY A 198 -8.93 6.17 6.83
N GLY A 199 -9.63 6.89 5.93
CA GLY A 199 -10.58 7.93 6.30
C GLY A 199 -11.74 7.40 7.16
N ILE A 200 -12.38 6.31 6.73
CA ILE A 200 -13.49 5.67 7.47
C ILE A 200 -12.98 5.12 8.81
N PHE A 201 -11.81 4.48 8.84
CA PHE A 201 -11.21 3.98 10.06
C PHE A 201 -10.98 5.10 11.08
N VAL A 202 -10.39 6.22 10.65
CA VAL A 202 -10.17 7.40 11.51
C VAL A 202 -11.47 7.98 12.01
N VAL A 203 -12.49 8.10 11.16
CA VAL A 203 -13.83 8.57 11.55
C VAL A 203 -14.48 7.62 12.56
N GLY A 204 -14.42 6.32 12.32
CA GLY A 204 -15.03 5.31 13.20
C GLY A 204 -14.43 5.29 14.60
N VAL A 205 -13.08 5.25 14.69
CA VAL A 205 -12.37 5.30 15.99
C VAL A 205 -12.66 6.61 16.72
N SER A 206 -12.62 7.72 16.00
CA SER A 206 -12.88 9.04 16.59
C SER A 206 -14.34 9.21 17.04
N ALA A 207 -15.31 8.68 16.30
CA ALA A 207 -16.72 8.67 16.70
C ALA A 207 -16.92 7.87 18.00
N TRP A 208 -16.24 6.74 18.15
CA TRP A 208 -16.26 5.98 19.42
C TRP A 208 -15.74 6.80 20.61
N TYR A 209 -14.67 7.59 20.42
CA TYR A 209 -14.19 8.51 21.47
C TYR A 209 -15.23 9.56 21.83
N LEU A 210 -15.95 10.13 20.85
CA LEU A 210 -17.04 11.09 21.12
C LEU A 210 -18.21 10.47 21.91
N ILE A 211 -18.62 9.26 21.55
CA ILE A 211 -19.69 8.52 22.26
C ILE A 211 -19.28 8.28 23.73
N LYS A 212 -18.00 8.04 23.98
CA LYS A 212 -17.46 7.84 25.33
C LYS A 212 -17.12 9.15 26.06
N ASN A 213 -17.39 10.31 25.45
CA ASN A 213 -17.03 11.65 25.98
C ASN A 213 -15.54 11.77 26.34
N ARG A 214 -14.66 11.14 25.56
CA ARG A 214 -13.20 11.16 25.75
C ARG A 214 -12.54 11.89 24.60
N GLU A 215 -11.44 12.60 24.90
CA GLU A 215 -10.54 13.23 23.91
C GLU A 215 -11.29 14.02 22.81
N ASN A 216 -12.28 14.83 23.19
CA ASN A 216 -13.18 15.53 22.26
C ASN A 216 -12.44 16.36 21.20
N PHE A 217 -11.31 17.00 21.55
CA PHE A 217 -10.54 17.78 20.59
C PHE A 217 -9.88 16.86 19.54
N LEU A 218 -9.23 15.78 19.99
CA LEU A 218 -8.65 14.76 19.11
C LEU A 218 -9.73 14.19 18.17
N ALA A 219 -10.83 13.75 18.73
CA ALA A 219 -11.88 13.07 17.99
C ALA A 219 -12.49 13.96 16.90
N ARG A 220 -12.91 15.20 17.24
CA ARG A 220 -13.53 16.11 16.27
C ARG A 220 -12.59 16.52 15.14
N ASN A 221 -11.32 16.77 15.43
CA ASN A 221 -10.37 17.16 14.41
C ASN A 221 -9.92 15.97 13.54
N SER A 222 -9.77 14.79 14.15
CA SER A 222 -9.50 13.56 13.39
C SER A 222 -10.65 13.22 12.43
N ILE A 223 -11.93 13.35 12.87
CA ILE A 223 -13.09 13.16 11.98
C ILE A 223 -13.02 14.12 10.79
N ARG A 224 -12.69 15.39 11.01
CA ARG A 224 -12.60 16.35 9.91
C ARG A 224 -11.54 15.93 8.87
N VAL A 225 -10.33 15.57 9.32
CA VAL A 225 -9.27 15.15 8.40
C VAL A 225 -9.65 13.83 7.72
N GLY A 226 -10.09 12.83 8.48
CA GLY A 226 -10.48 11.52 7.92
C GLY A 226 -11.64 11.62 6.94
N ALA A 227 -12.65 12.44 7.23
CA ALA A 227 -13.79 12.65 6.34
C ALA A 227 -13.38 13.31 5.01
N TRP A 228 -12.51 14.30 5.02
CA TRP A 228 -12.02 14.92 3.78
C TRP A 228 -11.18 13.96 2.96
N VAL A 229 -10.24 13.23 3.58
CA VAL A 229 -9.43 12.23 2.87
C VAL A 229 -10.31 11.12 2.30
N GLY A 230 -11.26 10.61 3.09
CA GLY A 230 -12.21 9.59 2.63
C GLY A 230 -13.11 10.07 1.50
N LEU A 231 -13.62 11.31 1.56
CA LEU A 231 -14.45 11.89 0.50
C LEU A 231 -13.68 12.03 -0.82
N ILE A 232 -12.47 12.60 -0.76
CA ILE A 232 -11.61 12.73 -1.94
C ILE A 232 -11.30 11.34 -2.51
N GLY A 233 -10.91 10.39 -1.65
CA GLY A 233 -10.67 9.01 -2.04
C GLY A 233 -11.88 8.38 -2.74
N THR A 234 -13.09 8.58 -2.21
CA THR A 234 -14.34 8.04 -2.79
C THR A 234 -14.60 8.58 -4.20
N LEU A 235 -14.38 9.86 -4.43
CA LEU A 235 -14.54 10.46 -5.77
C LEU A 235 -13.55 9.87 -6.77
N VAL A 236 -12.29 9.70 -6.36
CA VAL A 236 -11.26 9.09 -7.22
C VAL A 236 -11.56 7.60 -7.47
N VAL A 237 -11.98 6.85 -6.45
CA VAL A 237 -12.37 5.43 -6.58
C VAL A 237 -13.55 5.27 -7.54
N ALA A 238 -14.56 6.13 -7.46
CA ALA A 238 -15.70 6.08 -8.36
C ALA A 238 -15.26 6.28 -9.83
N TYR A 239 -14.44 7.29 -10.09
CA TYR A 239 -13.92 7.57 -11.43
C TYR A 239 -13.02 6.45 -11.97
N THR A 240 -12.08 5.98 -11.16
CA THR A 240 -11.14 4.92 -11.58
C THR A 240 -11.80 3.54 -11.63
N GLY A 241 -12.85 3.31 -10.84
CA GLY A 241 -13.65 2.09 -10.90
C GLY A 241 -14.42 1.94 -12.20
N ASP A 242 -15.04 3.03 -12.67
CA ASP A 242 -15.65 3.09 -14.00
C ASP A 242 -14.62 2.79 -15.10
N GLY A 243 -13.45 3.46 -15.05
CA GLY A 243 -12.34 3.19 -15.97
C GLY A 243 -11.85 1.73 -15.93
N SER A 244 -11.84 1.09 -14.77
CA SER A 244 -11.50 -0.35 -14.64
C SER A 244 -12.51 -1.24 -15.34
N ALA A 245 -13.81 -0.95 -15.24
CA ALA A 245 -14.85 -1.72 -15.91
C ALA A 245 -14.69 -1.70 -17.43
N TYR A 246 -14.43 -0.53 -18.02
CA TYR A 246 -14.14 -0.41 -19.45
C TYR A 246 -12.89 -1.19 -19.87
N GLN A 247 -11.80 -1.11 -19.05
CA GLN A 247 -10.57 -1.84 -19.37
C GLN A 247 -10.76 -3.36 -19.33
N VAL A 248 -11.51 -3.87 -18.35
CA VAL A 248 -11.82 -5.31 -18.29
C VAL A 248 -12.61 -5.74 -19.52
N ALA A 249 -13.64 -4.99 -19.90
CA ALA A 249 -14.45 -5.31 -21.09
C ALA A 249 -13.64 -5.29 -22.40
N ASP A 250 -12.65 -4.37 -22.49
CA ASP A 250 -11.82 -4.23 -23.70
C ASP A 250 -10.65 -5.23 -23.77
N LYS A 251 -10.06 -5.59 -22.63
CA LYS A 251 -8.82 -6.38 -22.56
C LYS A 251 -9.02 -7.84 -22.15
N GLN A 252 -10.18 -8.18 -21.60
CA GLN A 252 -10.52 -9.53 -21.14
C GLN A 252 -11.91 -9.93 -21.66
N PRO A 253 -12.06 -10.08 -22.97
CA PRO A 253 -13.35 -10.46 -23.61
C PRO A 253 -13.82 -11.87 -23.24
#